data_5250f42e97bedf66746cbb7e428520f7
#
_entry.id   5250f42e97bedf66746cbb7e428520f7
#
_cell.length_a   1.000
_cell.length_b   1.000
_cell.length_c   1.000
_cell.angle_alpha   90.00
_cell.angle_beta   90.00
_cell.angle_gamma   90.00
#
_symmetry.space_group_name_H-M   'P 1'
#
loop_
_entity.id
_entity.type
_entity.pdbx_description
1 polymer ?
#
loop_
_entity_poly.entity_id
_entity_poly.type
_entity_poly.pdbx_seq_one_letter_code
_entity_poly.pdbx_strand_id
1 'polypeptide(L)'
;LLDIPLLNNSEAPLQERLENFKTLKDEDVDRDRGFKEILNSPVFRNFVISEDGKTSGIIVNIKQSQKLEDIENKSKEEVELIKDQIKKQNHQNILEIRQVIQSYGDVGKIYLGGIPMIADDMMTFIKSDIIVFGLGVLAFIIATLWFVFRNLIWVVVPISSCFFSVIIMMGLLGLIGWKVTVISSNFIALMLILTMAMNIHMLSLIHI
;
A
#
# COMPACT_ATOMS: atom_id res chain seq x y z
N LEU A 1 17.80 18.24 -1.57
CA LEU A 1 19.22 18.64 -1.49
C LEU A 1 19.40 20.15 -1.69
N LEU A 2 18.78 20.71 -2.71
CA LEU A 2 18.96 22.13 -3.07
C LEU A 2 18.43 23.13 -2.00
N ASP A 3 17.50 22.73 -1.17
CA ASP A 3 16.86 23.55 -0.14
C ASP A 3 17.42 23.31 1.27
N ILE A 4 18.50 22.52 1.38
CA ILE A 4 19.13 22.24 2.67
C ILE A 4 19.92 23.49 3.14
N PRO A 5 19.70 23.95 4.38
CA PRO A 5 20.45 25.07 4.93
C PRO A 5 21.93 24.69 5.16
N LEU A 6 22.82 25.53 4.66
CA LEU A 6 24.27 25.40 4.81
C LEU A 6 24.76 26.32 5.94
N LEU A 7 25.48 25.77 6.89
CA LEU A 7 25.97 26.50 8.05
C LEU A 7 27.42 26.96 7.91
N ASN A 8 28.24 26.23 7.13
CA ASN A 8 29.67 26.46 7.02
C ASN A 8 30.13 27.22 5.76
N ASN A 9 29.17 27.62 4.91
CA ASN A 9 29.48 28.25 3.62
C ASN A 9 29.56 29.78 3.68
N SER A 10 29.55 30.37 4.87
CA SER A 10 29.66 31.81 5.11
C SER A 10 30.64 32.07 6.26
N GLU A 11 31.47 33.12 6.15
CA GLU A 11 32.38 33.59 7.22
C GLU A 11 31.66 34.47 8.25
N ALA A 12 30.36 34.69 8.11
CA ALA A 12 29.57 35.51 9.02
C ALA A 12 29.44 34.88 10.43
N PRO A 13 29.18 35.68 11.48
CA PRO A 13 28.93 35.19 12.83
C PRO A 13 27.75 34.17 12.88
N LEU A 14 27.82 33.24 13.81
CA LEU A 14 26.82 32.14 13.93
C LEU A 14 25.37 32.62 14.01
N GLN A 15 25.11 33.75 14.67
CA GLN A 15 23.77 34.34 14.79
C GLN A 15 23.20 34.77 13.43
N GLU A 16 24.02 35.41 12.61
CA GLU A 16 23.64 35.90 11.28
C GLU A 16 23.43 34.73 10.29
N ARG A 17 24.18 33.63 10.46
CA ARG A 17 24.00 32.38 9.68
C ARG A 17 22.71 31.66 10.04
N LEU A 18 22.24 31.74 11.29
CA LEU A 18 21.01 31.15 11.76
C LEU A 18 19.75 31.93 11.34
N GLU A 19 19.89 33.24 11.09
CA GLU A 19 18.79 34.09 10.60
C GLU A 19 18.65 34.06 9.08
N ASN A 20 19.82 33.95 8.36
CA ASN A 20 19.87 33.95 6.89
C ASN A 20 20.58 32.70 6.36
N PHE A 21 19.88 31.57 6.33
CA PHE A 21 20.44 30.34 5.77
C PHE A 21 20.71 30.47 4.27
N LYS A 22 21.91 30.16 3.85
CA LYS A 22 22.25 29.97 2.44
C LYS A 22 21.95 28.50 2.04
N THR A 23 21.55 28.30 0.81
CA THR A 23 21.24 27.00 0.22
C THR A 23 22.06 26.77 -1.03
N LEU A 24 22.07 25.54 -1.55
CA LEU A 24 22.76 25.26 -2.83
C LEU A 24 22.11 25.95 -4.06
N LYS A 25 20.96 26.62 -3.88
CA LYS A 25 20.31 27.43 -4.92
C LYS A 25 20.92 28.81 -5.07
N ASP A 26 21.55 29.31 -4.01
CA ASP A 26 22.09 30.65 -3.99
C ASP A 26 23.33 30.73 -4.89
N GLU A 27 23.44 31.81 -5.68
CA GLU A 27 24.53 31.97 -6.68
C GLU A 27 25.88 32.17 -6.03
N ASP A 28 25.91 32.71 -4.80
CA ASP A 28 27.13 33.02 -4.04
C ASP A 28 27.73 31.82 -3.28
N VAL A 29 27.13 30.64 -3.44
CA VAL A 29 27.50 29.42 -2.70
C VAL A 29 28.40 28.53 -3.55
N ASP A 30 29.55 28.17 -3.04
CA ASP A 30 30.40 27.12 -3.60
C ASP A 30 29.69 25.76 -3.46
N ARG A 31 29.19 25.26 -4.60
CA ARG A 31 28.41 24.02 -4.66
C ARG A 31 29.18 22.79 -4.18
N ASP A 32 30.47 22.70 -4.47
CA ASP A 32 31.30 21.56 -4.08
C ASP A 32 31.56 21.56 -2.57
N ARG A 33 31.78 22.75 -1.98
CA ARG A 33 31.91 22.90 -0.54
C ARG A 33 30.61 22.64 0.20
N GLY A 34 29.49 23.16 -0.32
CA GLY A 34 28.16 22.93 0.23
C GLY A 34 27.74 21.45 0.14
N PHE A 35 28.05 20.79 -0.95
CA PHE A 35 27.80 19.36 -1.08
C PHE A 35 28.60 18.52 -0.07
N LYS A 36 29.88 18.83 0.13
CA LYS A 36 30.71 18.18 1.15
C LYS A 36 30.21 18.43 2.57
N GLU A 37 29.69 19.63 2.85
CA GLU A 37 29.06 19.94 4.11
C GLU A 37 27.83 19.06 4.39
N ILE A 38 26.94 18.93 3.41
CA ILE A 38 25.74 18.08 3.51
C ILE A 38 26.15 16.61 3.69
N LEU A 39 27.13 16.13 2.93
CA LEU A 39 27.60 14.75 2.97
C LEU A 39 28.21 14.37 4.32
N ASN A 40 28.89 15.32 4.97
CA ASN A 40 29.52 15.12 6.28
C ASN A 40 28.62 15.50 7.47
N SER A 41 27.44 16.01 7.20
CA SER A 41 26.51 16.40 8.26
C SER A 41 25.93 15.17 8.96
N PRO A 42 25.99 15.07 10.28
CA PRO A 42 25.37 13.97 11.03
C PRO A 42 23.84 13.94 10.94
N VAL A 43 23.22 15.07 10.52
CA VAL A 43 21.77 15.20 10.39
C VAL A 43 21.29 14.74 9.02
N PHE A 44 22.03 15.04 7.95
CA PHE A 44 21.59 14.80 6.58
C PHE A 44 22.15 13.51 5.98
N ARG A 45 23.33 13.07 6.47
CA ARG A 45 23.95 11.82 6.07
C ARG A 45 23.08 10.64 6.47
N ASN A 46 22.86 9.72 5.57
CA ASN A 46 21.98 8.53 5.71
C ASN A 46 20.49 8.84 5.91
N PHE A 47 20.09 10.11 5.95
CA PHE A 47 18.69 10.50 6.04
C PHE A 47 18.17 11.13 4.73
N VAL A 48 18.90 12.08 4.18
CA VAL A 48 18.57 12.77 2.92
C VAL A 48 19.51 12.41 1.79
N ILE A 49 20.77 12.08 2.12
CA ILE A 49 21.81 11.69 1.17
C ILE A 49 22.55 10.46 1.68
N SER A 50 22.85 9.52 0.77
CA SER A 50 23.66 8.34 1.09
C SER A 50 25.13 8.70 1.36
N GLU A 51 25.87 7.82 2.06
CA GLU A 51 27.30 8.02 2.37
C GLU A 51 28.17 8.22 1.13
N ASP A 52 27.82 7.56 0.04
CA ASP A 52 28.53 7.65 -1.24
C ASP A 52 28.11 8.85 -2.10
N GLY A 53 27.12 9.65 -1.62
CA GLY A 53 26.62 10.82 -2.30
C GLY A 53 25.81 10.55 -3.58
N LYS A 54 25.56 9.26 -3.92
CA LYS A 54 24.93 8.87 -5.19
C LYS A 54 23.42 8.80 -5.12
N THR A 55 22.85 8.70 -3.93
CA THR A 55 21.41 8.61 -3.71
C THR A 55 20.94 9.74 -2.82
N SER A 56 19.89 10.43 -3.22
CA SER A 56 19.27 11.46 -2.38
C SER A 56 17.76 11.28 -2.31
N GLY A 57 17.17 11.74 -1.19
CA GLY A 57 15.73 11.70 -0.97
C GLY A 57 15.06 13.03 -1.34
N ILE A 58 13.88 12.91 -1.99
CA ILE A 58 12.95 14.03 -2.18
C ILE A 58 11.74 13.76 -1.28
N ILE A 59 11.49 14.65 -0.33
CA ILE A 59 10.34 14.53 0.57
C ILE A 59 9.17 15.27 -0.06
N VAL A 60 8.11 14.51 -0.41
CA VAL A 60 6.86 15.07 -0.93
C VAL A 60 5.82 15.05 0.17
N ASN A 61 5.40 16.22 0.63
CA ASN A 61 4.32 16.34 1.58
C ASN A 61 2.98 16.37 0.86
N ILE A 62 2.20 15.30 0.98
CA ILE A 62 0.84 15.24 0.44
C ILE A 62 -0.05 16.04 1.39
N LYS A 63 -0.66 17.12 0.89
CA LYS A 63 -1.60 17.92 1.65
C LYS A 63 -2.85 17.08 1.95
N GLN A 64 -3.01 16.65 3.19
CA GLN A 64 -4.24 16.02 3.63
C GLN A 64 -5.39 17.02 3.55
N SER A 65 -6.51 16.60 2.97
CA SER A 65 -7.73 17.40 3.01
C SER A 65 -8.10 17.68 4.47
N GLN A 66 -8.42 18.94 4.79
CA GLN A 66 -8.79 19.43 6.13
C GLN A 66 -9.97 18.69 6.80
N LYS A 67 -10.54 17.71 6.13
CA LYS A 67 -11.71 16.92 6.59
C LYS A 67 -11.45 15.99 7.78
N LEU A 68 -10.19 15.82 8.21
CA LEU A 68 -9.87 14.96 9.37
C LEU A 68 -10.13 15.65 10.72
N GLU A 69 -10.06 16.97 10.79
CA GLU A 69 -10.28 17.73 12.03
C GLU A 69 -11.76 17.77 12.45
N ASP A 70 -12.67 17.58 11.50
CA ASP A 70 -14.13 17.63 11.74
C ASP A 70 -14.76 16.26 12.10
N ILE A 71 -13.97 15.22 12.36
CA ILE A 71 -14.48 13.85 12.54
C ILE A 71 -15.13 13.64 13.92
N GLU A 72 -14.75 14.42 14.93
CA GLU A 72 -15.22 14.20 16.32
C GLU A 72 -16.74 14.38 16.52
N ASN A 73 -17.41 15.10 15.62
CA ASN A 73 -18.85 15.42 15.76
C ASN A 73 -19.74 14.77 14.69
N LYS A 74 -19.22 13.82 13.87
CA LYS A 74 -19.99 13.24 12.75
C LYS A 74 -20.50 11.84 13.05
N SER A 75 -21.60 11.48 12.38
CA SER A 75 -22.19 10.15 12.42
C SER A 75 -21.19 9.10 11.89
N LYS A 76 -21.29 7.85 12.36
CA LYS A 76 -20.42 6.76 11.90
C LYS A 76 -20.42 6.58 10.38
N GLU A 77 -21.57 6.79 9.73
CA GLU A 77 -21.72 6.68 8.28
C GLU A 77 -20.98 7.81 7.53
N GLU A 78 -21.05 9.04 8.03
CA GLU A 78 -20.34 10.19 7.45
C GLU A 78 -18.81 10.04 7.60
N VAL A 79 -18.36 9.52 8.73
CA VAL A 79 -16.94 9.22 8.97
C VAL A 79 -16.42 8.16 7.98
N GLU A 80 -17.23 7.16 7.68
CA GLU A 80 -16.86 6.09 6.73
C GLU A 80 -16.78 6.59 5.30
N LEU A 81 -17.75 7.44 4.89
CA LEU A 81 -17.74 8.12 3.58
C LEU A 81 -16.50 9.02 3.40
N ILE A 82 -16.15 9.80 4.44
CA ILE A 82 -14.97 10.66 4.42
C ILE A 82 -13.69 9.82 4.30
N LYS A 83 -13.58 8.73 5.06
CA LYS A 83 -12.43 7.81 4.96
C LYS A 83 -12.29 7.19 3.57
N ASP A 84 -13.39 6.83 2.93
CA ASP A 84 -13.36 6.29 1.57
C ASP A 84 -12.97 7.34 0.52
N GLN A 85 -13.42 8.60 0.71
CA GLN A 85 -12.97 9.72 -0.13
C GLN A 85 -11.47 9.98 0.02
N ILE A 86 -10.96 9.97 1.26
CA ILE A 86 -9.53 10.14 1.54
C ILE A 86 -8.70 9.01 0.89
N LYS A 87 -9.17 7.76 0.98
CA LYS A 87 -8.49 6.62 0.32
C LYS A 87 -8.45 6.76 -1.19
N LYS A 88 -9.58 7.16 -1.82
CA LYS A 88 -9.64 7.39 -3.27
C LYS A 88 -8.70 8.52 -3.70
N GLN A 89 -8.69 9.62 -2.95
CA GLN A 89 -7.81 10.75 -3.22
C GLN A 89 -6.34 10.37 -3.05
N ASN A 90 -6.00 9.63 -2.00
CA ASN A 90 -4.64 9.12 -1.80
C ASN A 90 -4.20 8.23 -2.97
N HIS A 91 -5.07 7.32 -3.42
CA HIS A 91 -4.81 6.46 -4.58
C HIS A 91 -4.51 7.29 -5.85
N GLN A 92 -5.32 8.32 -6.13
CA GLN A 92 -5.09 9.21 -7.27
C GLN A 92 -3.76 9.95 -7.16
N ASN A 93 -3.45 10.52 -5.99
CA ASN A 93 -2.19 11.21 -5.75
C ASN A 93 -0.99 10.28 -5.99
N ILE A 94 -1.06 9.04 -5.51
CA ILE A 94 0.02 8.05 -5.71
C ILE A 94 0.17 7.69 -7.20
N LEU A 95 -0.94 7.54 -7.94
CA LEU A 95 -0.88 7.29 -9.38
C LEU A 95 -0.25 8.46 -10.15
N GLU A 96 -0.61 9.70 -9.82
CA GLU A 96 -0.03 10.90 -10.44
C GLU A 96 1.47 11.00 -10.15
N ILE A 97 1.90 10.75 -8.90
CA ILE A 97 3.32 10.71 -8.53
C ILE A 97 4.06 9.64 -9.33
N ARG A 98 3.48 8.44 -9.50
CA ARG A 98 4.08 7.38 -10.32
C ARG A 98 4.20 7.77 -11.79
N GLN A 99 3.21 8.47 -12.35
CA GLN A 99 3.29 8.98 -13.73
C GLN A 99 4.42 10.00 -13.88
N VAL A 100 4.56 10.91 -12.92
CA VAL A 100 5.67 11.87 -12.91
C VAL A 100 7.01 11.13 -12.83
N ILE A 101 7.15 10.15 -11.93
CA ILE A 101 8.38 9.34 -11.81
C ILE A 101 8.71 8.64 -13.12
N GLN A 102 7.71 8.07 -13.81
CA GLN A 102 7.93 7.41 -15.09
C GLN A 102 8.41 8.37 -16.18
N SER A 103 7.96 9.62 -16.16
CA SER A 103 8.40 10.63 -17.15
C SER A 103 9.87 11.04 -16.98
N TYR A 104 10.48 10.77 -15.81
CA TYR A 104 11.89 11.03 -15.50
C TYR A 104 12.76 9.76 -15.46
N GLY A 105 12.26 8.64 -15.99
CA GLY A 105 12.95 7.35 -15.98
C GLY A 105 14.31 7.36 -16.66
N ASP A 106 14.53 8.25 -17.63
CA ASP A 106 15.78 8.39 -18.37
C ASP A 106 16.87 9.14 -17.56
N VAL A 107 16.48 9.89 -16.53
CA VAL A 107 17.40 10.71 -15.72
C VAL A 107 18.09 9.89 -14.63
N GLY A 108 17.40 8.86 -14.11
CA GLY A 108 17.92 8.03 -13.05
C GLY A 108 16.90 7.02 -12.51
N LYS A 109 17.35 6.16 -11.61
CA LYS A 109 16.48 5.21 -10.92
C LYS A 109 15.77 5.92 -9.77
N ILE A 110 14.48 6.14 -9.91
CA ILE A 110 13.65 6.80 -8.90
C ILE A 110 12.77 5.75 -8.23
N TYR A 111 12.82 5.70 -6.90
CA TYR A 111 11.99 4.81 -6.08
C TYR A 111 11.01 5.64 -5.27
N LEU A 112 9.74 5.26 -5.33
CA LEU A 112 8.70 5.85 -4.48
C LEU A 112 8.63 5.06 -3.17
N GLY A 113 8.57 5.76 -2.06
CA GLY A 113 8.41 5.19 -0.72
C GLY A 113 7.54 6.07 0.17
N GLY A 114 7.08 5.52 1.28
CA GLY A 114 6.33 6.26 2.29
C GLY A 114 5.03 5.57 2.69
N ILE A 115 4.53 5.92 3.88
CA ILE A 115 3.33 5.30 4.47
C ILE A 115 2.09 5.40 3.55
N PRO A 116 1.79 6.55 2.91
CA PRO A 116 0.63 6.64 2.02
C PRO A 116 0.70 5.70 0.82
N MET A 117 1.90 5.53 0.23
CA MET A 117 2.14 4.61 -0.89
C MET A 117 2.00 3.17 -0.45
N ILE A 118 2.61 2.79 0.68
CA ILE A 118 2.53 1.43 1.21
C ILE A 118 1.07 1.05 1.51
N ALA A 119 0.31 1.96 2.11
CA ALA A 119 -1.11 1.74 2.41
C ALA A 119 -1.95 1.54 1.14
N ASP A 120 -1.66 2.30 0.09
CA ASP A 120 -2.34 2.20 -1.21
C ASP A 120 -2.00 0.89 -1.93
N ASP A 121 -0.71 0.54 -1.99
CA ASP A 121 -0.25 -0.72 -2.59
C ASP A 121 -0.83 -1.94 -1.85
N MET A 122 -0.83 -1.93 -0.52
CA MET A 122 -1.45 -2.99 0.28
C MET A 122 -2.94 -3.17 -0.05
N MET A 123 -3.70 -2.06 -0.17
CA MET A 123 -5.12 -2.13 -0.55
C MET A 123 -5.31 -2.73 -1.95
N THR A 124 -4.47 -2.35 -2.88
CA THR A 124 -4.50 -2.85 -4.26
C THR A 124 -4.15 -4.33 -4.32
N PHE A 125 -3.12 -4.76 -3.59
CA PHE A 125 -2.73 -6.17 -3.50
C PHE A 125 -3.81 -7.02 -2.85
N ILE A 126 -4.44 -6.57 -1.74
CA ILE A 126 -5.55 -7.29 -1.11
C ILE A 126 -6.68 -7.53 -2.10
N LYS A 127 -7.08 -6.51 -2.87
CA LYS A 127 -8.14 -6.65 -3.88
C LYS A 127 -7.74 -7.63 -4.98
N SER A 128 -6.52 -7.53 -5.48
CA SER A 128 -5.99 -8.43 -6.49
C SER A 128 -5.92 -9.86 -5.98
N ASP A 129 -5.43 -10.06 -4.78
CA ASP A 129 -5.28 -11.38 -4.16
C ASP A 129 -6.63 -12.08 -3.98
N ILE A 130 -7.64 -11.38 -3.47
CA ILE A 130 -8.99 -11.94 -3.31
C ILE A 130 -9.52 -12.43 -4.65
N ILE A 131 -9.33 -11.66 -5.72
CA ILE A 131 -9.84 -12.05 -7.06
C ILE A 131 -9.00 -13.19 -7.63
N VAL A 132 -7.68 -13.08 -7.66
CA VAL A 132 -6.79 -14.04 -8.30
C VAL A 132 -6.82 -15.38 -7.56
N PHE A 133 -6.63 -15.36 -6.24
CA PHE A 133 -6.66 -16.59 -5.44
C PHE A 133 -8.07 -17.15 -5.33
N GLY A 134 -9.10 -16.32 -5.15
CA GLY A 134 -10.48 -16.79 -5.09
C GLY A 134 -10.91 -17.49 -6.37
N LEU A 135 -10.69 -16.89 -7.53
CA LEU A 135 -10.99 -17.50 -8.82
C LEU A 135 -10.07 -18.67 -9.16
N GLY A 136 -8.78 -18.57 -8.83
CA GLY A 136 -7.82 -19.64 -9.07
C GLY A 136 -8.15 -20.91 -8.27
N VAL A 137 -8.42 -20.75 -6.98
CA VAL A 137 -8.85 -21.88 -6.11
C VAL A 137 -10.18 -22.46 -6.59
N LEU A 138 -11.16 -21.62 -6.93
CA LEU A 138 -12.45 -22.07 -7.45
C LEU A 138 -12.28 -22.87 -8.74
N ALA A 139 -11.51 -22.37 -9.70
CA ALA A 139 -11.23 -23.06 -10.95
C ALA A 139 -10.52 -24.42 -10.73
N PHE A 140 -9.55 -24.44 -9.81
CA PHE A 140 -8.86 -25.67 -9.43
C PHE A 140 -9.80 -26.70 -8.80
N ILE A 141 -10.69 -26.26 -7.91
CA ILE A 141 -11.71 -27.10 -7.28
C ILE A 141 -12.65 -27.70 -8.35
N ILE A 142 -13.15 -26.87 -9.27
CA ILE A 142 -14.03 -27.32 -10.36
C ILE A 142 -13.32 -28.39 -11.23
N ALA A 143 -12.06 -28.10 -11.61
CA ALA A 143 -11.28 -29.04 -12.44
C ALA A 143 -11.05 -30.36 -11.72
N THR A 144 -10.70 -30.34 -10.44
CA THR A 144 -10.48 -31.56 -9.64
C THR A 144 -11.73 -32.37 -9.49
N LEU A 145 -12.87 -31.76 -9.16
CA LEU A 145 -14.16 -32.45 -9.04
C LEU A 145 -14.63 -33.04 -10.36
N TRP A 146 -14.47 -32.29 -11.44
CA TRP A 146 -14.78 -32.78 -12.78
C TRP A 146 -13.97 -34.02 -13.15
N PHE A 147 -12.68 -33.99 -12.86
CA PHE A 147 -11.80 -35.11 -13.14
C PHE A 147 -12.15 -36.35 -12.34
N VAL A 148 -12.50 -36.19 -11.05
CA VAL A 148 -12.82 -37.30 -10.14
C VAL A 148 -14.20 -37.89 -10.39
N PHE A 149 -15.23 -37.05 -10.44
CA PHE A 149 -16.61 -37.51 -10.43
C PHE A 149 -17.23 -37.69 -11.82
N ARG A 150 -16.72 -37.02 -12.85
CA ARG A 150 -17.22 -37.04 -14.24
C ARG A 150 -18.74 -36.83 -14.39
N ASN A 151 -19.40 -36.32 -13.37
CA ASN A 151 -20.83 -36.07 -13.34
C ASN A 151 -21.09 -34.66 -12.79
N LEU A 152 -21.86 -33.86 -13.53
CA LEU A 152 -22.12 -32.46 -13.21
C LEU A 152 -22.80 -32.24 -11.85
N ILE A 153 -23.71 -33.14 -11.47
CA ILE A 153 -24.43 -32.99 -10.18
C ILE A 153 -23.47 -33.05 -9.01
N TRP A 154 -22.50 -33.97 -9.03
CA TRP A 154 -21.48 -34.13 -7.98
C TRP A 154 -20.42 -33.03 -7.96
N VAL A 155 -20.41 -32.18 -8.97
CA VAL A 155 -19.58 -30.97 -9.02
C VAL A 155 -20.36 -29.76 -8.48
N VAL A 156 -21.62 -29.60 -8.91
CA VAL A 156 -22.44 -28.42 -8.57
C VAL A 156 -22.81 -28.38 -7.08
N VAL A 157 -23.15 -29.54 -6.48
CA VAL A 157 -23.59 -29.61 -5.08
C VAL A 157 -22.48 -29.12 -4.11
N PRO A 158 -21.24 -29.61 -4.16
CA PRO A 158 -20.19 -29.11 -3.28
C PRO A 158 -19.83 -27.65 -3.54
N ILE A 159 -19.83 -27.20 -4.79
CA ILE A 159 -19.54 -25.81 -5.13
C ILE A 159 -20.60 -24.88 -4.56
N SER A 160 -21.90 -25.22 -4.69
CA SER A 160 -22.95 -24.41 -4.09
C SER A 160 -22.85 -24.37 -2.56
N SER A 161 -22.53 -25.48 -1.91
CA SER A 161 -22.27 -25.54 -0.47
C SER A 161 -21.12 -24.63 -0.06
N CYS A 162 -19.98 -24.64 -0.79
CA CYS A 162 -18.87 -23.75 -0.57
C CYS A 162 -19.26 -22.27 -0.73
N PHE A 163 -20.01 -21.95 -1.79
CA PHE A 163 -20.47 -20.59 -2.05
C PHE A 163 -21.37 -20.05 -0.92
N PHE A 164 -22.34 -20.83 -0.48
CA PHE A 164 -23.18 -20.45 0.66
C PHE A 164 -22.40 -20.30 1.96
N SER A 165 -21.44 -21.19 2.24
CA SER A 165 -20.57 -21.08 3.41
C SER A 165 -19.78 -19.77 3.43
N VAL A 166 -19.20 -19.38 2.30
CA VAL A 166 -18.46 -18.12 2.18
C VAL A 166 -19.39 -16.92 2.38
N ILE A 167 -20.58 -16.92 1.75
CA ILE A 167 -21.55 -15.82 1.89
C ILE A 167 -22.00 -15.68 3.34
N ILE A 168 -22.37 -16.78 3.99
CA ILE A 168 -22.82 -16.76 5.39
C ILE A 168 -21.73 -16.23 6.29
N MET A 169 -20.51 -16.71 6.12
CA MET A 169 -19.38 -16.30 6.93
C MET A 169 -18.99 -14.84 6.71
N MET A 170 -18.95 -14.39 5.45
CA MET A 170 -18.69 -12.98 5.13
C MET A 170 -19.79 -12.07 5.66
N GLY A 171 -21.06 -12.49 5.54
CA GLY A 171 -22.19 -11.77 6.09
C GLY A 171 -22.12 -11.63 7.62
N LEU A 172 -21.74 -12.70 8.31
CA LEU A 172 -21.61 -12.73 9.77
C LEU A 172 -20.44 -11.83 10.23
N LEU A 173 -19.30 -11.90 9.57
CA LEU A 173 -18.17 -11.00 9.84
C LEU A 173 -18.54 -9.53 9.60
N GLY A 174 -19.30 -9.25 8.52
CA GLY A 174 -19.83 -7.92 8.24
C GLY A 174 -20.78 -7.40 9.32
N LEU A 175 -21.68 -8.25 9.82
CA LEU A 175 -22.60 -7.91 10.93
C LEU A 175 -21.86 -7.58 12.24
N ILE A 176 -20.76 -8.30 12.53
CA ILE A 176 -19.92 -8.03 13.70
C ILE A 176 -19.08 -6.75 13.50
N GLY A 177 -19.02 -6.21 12.27
CA GLY A 177 -18.22 -5.04 11.94
C GLY A 177 -16.71 -5.34 11.83
N TRP A 178 -16.33 -6.59 11.61
CA TRP A 178 -14.93 -6.96 11.49
C TRP A 178 -14.37 -6.54 10.13
N LYS A 179 -13.28 -5.77 10.15
CA LYS A 179 -12.64 -5.26 8.93
C LYS A 179 -11.64 -6.27 8.40
N VAL A 180 -11.68 -6.49 7.09
CA VAL A 180 -10.68 -7.33 6.41
C VAL A 180 -9.33 -6.62 6.45
N THR A 181 -8.32 -7.30 6.96
CA THR A 181 -6.92 -6.84 7.00
C THR A 181 -6.09 -7.56 5.93
N VAL A 182 -4.86 -7.12 5.71
CA VAL A 182 -3.91 -7.78 4.79
C VAL A 182 -3.74 -9.27 5.11
N ILE A 183 -3.64 -9.59 6.41
CA ILE A 183 -3.43 -10.98 6.87
C ILE A 183 -4.71 -11.80 6.66
N SER A 184 -5.88 -11.20 6.86
CA SER A 184 -7.17 -11.88 6.72
C SER A 184 -7.69 -11.94 5.28
N SER A 185 -7.02 -11.34 4.30
CA SER A 185 -7.46 -11.38 2.90
C SER A 185 -7.51 -12.80 2.32
N ASN A 186 -6.61 -13.67 2.74
CA ASN A 186 -6.56 -15.07 2.31
C ASN A 186 -7.62 -15.97 2.97
N PHE A 187 -8.43 -15.43 3.88
CA PHE A 187 -9.46 -16.17 4.60
C PHE A 187 -10.48 -16.82 3.66
N ILE A 188 -10.87 -16.14 2.57
CA ILE A 188 -11.82 -16.67 1.59
C ILE A 188 -11.27 -17.94 0.94
N ALA A 189 -10.01 -17.93 0.51
CA ALA A 189 -9.37 -19.09 -0.09
C ALA A 189 -9.26 -20.25 0.91
N LEU A 190 -8.88 -19.95 2.16
CA LEU A 190 -8.82 -20.97 3.23
C LEU A 190 -10.20 -21.59 3.51
N MET A 191 -11.26 -20.78 3.56
CA MET A 191 -12.64 -21.27 3.76
C MET A 191 -13.09 -22.14 2.61
N LEU A 192 -12.80 -21.77 1.36
CA LEU A 192 -13.12 -22.59 0.19
C LEU A 192 -12.42 -23.95 0.27
N ILE A 193 -11.13 -23.97 0.58
CA ILE A 193 -10.33 -25.21 0.68
C ILE A 193 -10.86 -26.10 1.80
N LEU A 194 -11.10 -25.52 3.00
CA LEU A 194 -11.56 -26.26 4.17
C LEU A 194 -12.96 -26.86 3.96
N THR A 195 -13.91 -26.04 3.49
CA THR A 195 -15.28 -26.47 3.21
C THR A 195 -15.28 -27.53 2.13
N MET A 196 -14.41 -27.38 1.13
CA MET A 196 -14.29 -28.35 0.04
C MET A 196 -13.73 -29.69 0.51
N ALA A 197 -12.71 -29.67 1.37
CA ALA A 197 -12.14 -30.89 1.95
C ALA A 197 -13.22 -31.68 2.72
N MET A 198 -14.04 -30.99 3.50
CA MET A 198 -15.18 -31.59 4.22
C MET A 198 -16.22 -32.16 3.26
N ASN A 199 -16.59 -31.42 2.20
CA ASN A 199 -17.56 -31.88 1.20
C ASN A 199 -17.04 -33.11 0.46
N ILE A 200 -15.79 -33.15 0.03
CA ILE A 200 -15.18 -34.31 -0.63
C ILE A 200 -15.23 -35.55 0.28
N HIS A 201 -14.90 -35.36 1.56
CA HIS A 201 -14.91 -36.43 2.53
C HIS A 201 -16.31 -36.99 2.72
N MET A 202 -17.33 -36.16 2.83
CA MET A 202 -18.73 -36.54 2.90
C MET A 202 -19.20 -37.28 1.65
N LEU A 203 -18.83 -36.77 0.47
CA LEU A 203 -19.18 -37.38 -0.82
C LEU A 203 -18.51 -38.75 -1.01
N SER A 204 -17.27 -38.90 -0.57
CA SER A 204 -16.55 -40.18 -0.59
C SER A 204 -17.25 -41.24 0.28
N LEU A 205 -17.82 -40.83 1.41
CA LEU A 205 -18.58 -41.71 2.32
C LEU A 205 -19.93 -42.17 1.71
N ILE A 206 -20.56 -41.31 0.90
CA ILE A 206 -21.85 -41.60 0.24
C ILE A 206 -21.66 -42.47 -1.00
N HIS A 207 -20.52 -42.36 -1.67
CA HIS A 207 -20.26 -43.07 -2.93
C HIS A 207 -19.63 -44.46 -2.76
N ILE A 208 -19.23 -44.82 -1.50
CA ILE A 208 -18.85 -46.20 -1.15
C ILE A 208 -20.07 -47.00 -0.75
#